data_8606ae6898e41d0e63cea82d343b939e
#
_entry.id   8606ae6898e41d0e63cea82d343b939e
#
_cell.length_a   1.000
_cell.length_b   1.000
_cell.length_c   1.000
_cell.angle_alpha   90.00
_cell.angle_beta   90.00
_cell.angle_gamma   90.00
#
_symmetry.space_group_name_H-M   'P 1'
#
loop_
_entity.id
_entity.type
_entity.pdbx_description
1 polymer ?
#
loop_
_entity_poly.entity_id
_entity_poly.type
_entity_poly.pdbx_seq_one_letter_code
_entity_poly.pdbx_strand_id
1 'polypeptide(L)'
;LKSISLAPEAQDPRPAAGWGTSIGDRAFSLCLALERVTVHNDWPPMEAEHIEGAAVMQSYTNDSTVKSRAFDECYSLEYVHIPEGVAAIGREAFSSCSRLKEVFIPSSVRSIEAAAFRRCSSLTMITLPDNLAFIGEAAFAECSDLEEIKLPTQLTHIGAMAFSECGALLRANLPYGLKVLGAGCFMECSS
;
A
#
# COMPACT_ATOMS: atom_id res chain seq x y z
N LEU A 1 4.84 5.25 20.25
CA LEU A 1 3.46 5.17 19.80
C LEU A 1 3.26 3.80 19.17
N LYS A 2 2.43 2.92 19.76
CA LYS A 2 2.24 1.56 19.23
C LYS A 2 1.05 1.45 18.28
N SER A 3 0.04 2.29 18.48
CA SER A 3 -1.12 2.34 17.60
C SER A 3 -1.68 3.76 17.47
N ILE A 4 -2.21 4.07 16.31
CA ILE A 4 -2.95 5.30 16.04
C ILE A 4 -4.31 4.88 15.50
N SER A 5 -5.38 5.34 16.17
CA SER A 5 -6.73 5.24 15.65
C SER A 5 -7.23 6.65 15.36
N LEU A 6 -7.55 6.92 14.11
CA LEU A 6 -8.15 8.17 13.68
C LEU A 6 -9.64 7.90 13.45
N ALA A 7 -10.43 8.01 14.51
CA ALA A 7 -11.88 7.97 14.42
C ALA A 7 -12.44 9.39 14.60
N PRO A 8 -13.51 9.77 13.89
CA PRO A 8 -14.24 10.99 14.24
C PRO A 8 -14.82 10.82 15.64
N GLU A 9 -14.72 11.88 16.47
CA GLU A 9 -15.36 11.88 17.78
C GLU A 9 -16.88 11.66 17.62
N ALA A 10 -17.42 10.70 18.37
CA ALA A 10 -18.78 10.15 18.25
C ALA A 10 -19.89 11.11 18.73
N GLN A 11 -19.81 12.42 18.55
CA GLN A 11 -20.79 13.39 19.06
C GLN A 11 -21.40 14.35 18.03
N ASP A 12 -21.10 14.25 16.73
CA ASP A 12 -21.80 15.09 15.75
C ASP A 12 -22.51 14.23 14.68
N PRO A 13 -23.88 14.13 14.72
CA PRO A 13 -24.65 13.35 13.76
C PRO A 13 -24.81 14.03 12.39
N ARG A 14 -24.08 15.09 12.10
CA ARG A 14 -24.14 15.78 10.80
C ARG A 14 -23.08 15.19 9.85
N PRO A 15 -23.46 14.85 8.60
CA PRO A 15 -22.47 14.59 7.58
C PRO A 15 -21.73 15.91 7.33
N ALA A 16 -20.61 16.09 8.00
CA ALA A 16 -19.74 17.24 7.78
C ALA A 16 -19.12 17.12 6.39
N ALA A 17 -19.76 17.76 5.42
CA ALA A 17 -19.13 18.08 4.16
C ALA A 17 -17.85 18.86 4.47
N GLY A 18 -16.69 18.24 4.27
CA GLY A 18 -15.42 18.97 4.28
C GLY A 18 -14.29 18.50 5.20
N TRP A 19 -14.37 17.39 5.91
CA TRP A 19 -13.24 16.87 6.68
C TRP A 19 -12.44 15.87 5.84
N GLY A 20 -11.60 16.39 4.96
CA GLY A 20 -10.60 15.58 4.29
C GLY A 20 -9.35 15.46 5.15
N THR A 21 -9.18 14.37 5.86
CA THR A 21 -7.89 14.04 6.45
C THR A 21 -7.04 13.33 5.41
N SER A 22 -6.30 14.09 4.62
CA SER A 22 -5.17 13.52 3.88
C SER A 22 -4.05 13.27 4.88
N ILE A 23 -3.50 12.06 4.89
CA ILE A 23 -2.24 11.81 5.59
C ILE A 23 -1.17 12.52 4.77
N GLY A 24 -0.58 13.59 5.34
CA GLY A 24 0.42 14.41 4.69
C GLY A 24 1.71 13.66 4.38
N ASP A 25 2.56 14.29 3.57
CA ASP A 25 3.89 13.75 3.29
C ASP A 25 4.66 13.49 4.59
N ARG A 26 5.23 12.30 4.73
CA ARG A 26 6.01 11.85 5.89
C ARG A 26 5.27 11.88 7.23
N ALA A 27 3.94 11.89 7.24
CA ALA A 27 3.16 12.06 8.47
C ALA A 27 3.54 11.07 9.59
N PHE A 28 3.93 9.84 9.24
CA PHE A 28 4.35 8.78 10.14
C PHE A 28 5.73 8.21 9.80
N SER A 29 6.52 8.91 9.00
CA SER A 29 7.88 8.47 8.65
C SER A 29 8.72 8.26 9.91
N LEU A 30 9.55 7.19 9.94
CA LEU A 30 10.37 6.83 11.09
C LEU A 30 9.59 6.50 12.39
N CYS A 31 8.30 6.20 12.30
CA CYS A 31 7.54 5.73 13.46
C CYS A 31 7.93 4.28 13.82
N LEU A 32 9.11 4.09 14.37
CA LEU A 32 9.77 2.78 14.57
C LEU A 32 8.98 1.78 15.41
N ALA A 33 8.11 2.26 16.29
CA ALA A 33 7.29 1.44 17.17
C ALA A 33 5.81 1.38 16.72
N LEU A 34 5.50 1.92 15.54
CA LEU A 34 4.15 1.92 15.02
C LEU A 34 3.83 0.53 14.46
N GLU A 35 3.03 -0.22 15.18
CA GLU A 35 2.56 -1.55 14.79
C GLU A 35 1.26 -1.44 13.99
N ARG A 36 0.46 -0.39 14.25
CA ARG A 36 -0.89 -0.21 13.71
C ARG A 36 -1.24 1.23 13.40
N VAL A 37 -1.83 1.44 12.24
CA VAL A 37 -2.60 2.65 11.94
C VAL A 37 -3.99 2.23 11.50
N THR A 38 -5.02 2.64 12.22
CA THR A 38 -6.41 2.38 11.86
C THR A 38 -7.08 3.71 11.52
N VAL A 39 -7.59 3.82 10.31
CA VAL A 39 -8.33 4.99 9.84
C VAL A 39 -9.70 4.49 9.37
N HIS A 40 -10.78 4.94 10.00
CA HIS A 40 -12.13 4.44 9.77
C HIS A 40 -12.86 5.23 8.71
N ASN A 41 -13.45 4.53 7.72
CA ASN A 41 -14.46 5.05 6.80
C ASN A 41 -15.81 4.52 7.21
N ASP A 42 -16.66 5.41 7.63
CA ASP A 42 -18.08 5.21 7.88
C ASP A 42 -18.59 3.89 8.49
N TRP A 43 -19.44 4.10 9.43
CA TRP A 43 -20.32 3.22 10.18
C TRP A 43 -21.33 2.45 9.28
N PRO A 44 -21.62 1.14 9.55
CA PRO A 44 -21.31 0.43 10.80
C PRO A 44 -20.05 -0.45 10.69
N PRO A 45 -19.38 -0.70 11.83
CA PRO A 45 -18.23 -1.60 11.85
C PRO A 45 -18.71 -3.02 11.62
N MET A 46 -18.42 -3.58 10.47
CA MET A 46 -18.39 -5.02 10.33
C MET A 46 -17.17 -5.51 11.08
N GLU A 47 -17.39 -5.96 12.32
CA GLU A 47 -16.52 -6.85 13.10
C GLU A 47 -15.00 -6.82 12.83
N ALA A 48 -14.41 -5.61 12.84
CA ALA A 48 -12.95 -5.45 12.86
C ALA A 48 -12.35 -5.77 14.24
N GLU A 49 -13.12 -6.40 15.13
CA GLU A 49 -12.69 -6.69 16.51
C GLU A 49 -11.58 -7.73 16.62
N HIS A 50 -11.12 -8.32 15.50
CA HIS A 50 -10.16 -9.43 15.52
C HIS A 50 -8.91 -9.26 14.66
N ILE A 51 -8.66 -8.09 14.06
CA ILE A 51 -7.38 -7.86 13.35
C ILE A 51 -6.44 -7.07 14.26
N GLU A 52 -5.82 -7.78 15.16
CA GLU A 52 -4.71 -7.23 15.93
C GLU A 52 -3.55 -6.90 14.96
N GLY A 53 -3.15 -5.63 14.87
CA GLY A 53 -2.02 -5.18 14.08
C GLY A 53 -2.32 -4.47 12.74
N ALA A 54 -3.59 -4.13 12.41
CA ALA A 54 -3.93 -3.50 11.15
C ALA A 54 -3.75 -1.97 11.13
N ALA A 55 -3.20 -1.43 10.05
CA ALA A 55 -3.29 -0.01 9.73
C ALA A 55 -4.46 0.22 8.76
N VAL A 56 -5.42 1.05 9.14
CA VAL A 56 -6.59 1.42 8.33
C VAL A 56 -6.58 2.92 8.09
N MET A 57 -6.69 3.34 6.84
CA MET A 57 -6.62 4.73 6.43
C MET A 57 -7.98 5.25 5.95
N GLN A 58 -8.29 6.51 6.24
CA GLN A 58 -9.49 7.17 5.76
C GLN A 58 -9.15 8.36 4.85
N SER A 59 -9.82 8.49 3.71
CA SER A 59 -9.68 9.64 2.84
C SER A 59 -11.04 10.15 2.36
N TYR A 60 -11.32 11.44 2.61
CA TYR A 60 -12.51 12.14 2.14
C TYR A 60 -12.18 13.40 1.35
N THR A 61 -11.08 13.44 0.63
CA THR A 61 -10.76 14.57 -0.24
C THR A 61 -10.73 14.16 -1.70
N ASN A 62 -10.97 15.12 -2.60
CA ASN A 62 -10.77 15.00 -4.03
C ASN A 62 -9.31 14.66 -4.42
N ASP A 63 -8.40 14.59 -3.45
CA ASP A 63 -7.02 14.16 -3.60
C ASP A 63 -6.84 12.80 -2.90
N SER A 64 -7.37 11.78 -3.53
CA SER A 64 -7.49 10.41 -3.04
C SER A 64 -6.16 9.66 -3.13
N THR A 65 -5.13 10.10 -2.41
CA THR A 65 -3.81 9.46 -2.45
C THR A 65 -3.26 9.18 -1.05
N VAL A 66 -2.59 8.04 -0.87
CA VAL A 66 -1.63 7.89 0.22
C VAL A 66 -0.42 8.73 -0.16
N LYS A 67 -0.11 9.75 0.62
CA LYS A 67 0.95 10.71 0.27
C LYS A 67 2.35 10.09 0.28
N SER A 68 3.29 10.79 -0.36
CA SER A 68 4.68 10.34 -0.44
C SER A 68 5.28 10.15 0.94
N ARG A 69 5.95 9.00 1.14
CA ARG A 69 6.66 8.65 2.37
C ARG A 69 5.80 8.66 3.64
N ALA A 70 4.48 8.55 3.52
CA ALA A 70 3.58 8.67 4.67
C ALA A 70 3.95 7.71 5.81
N PHE A 71 4.40 6.50 5.50
CA PHE A 71 4.81 5.44 6.43
C PHE A 71 6.22 4.91 6.15
N ASP A 72 7.07 5.73 5.49
CA ASP A 72 8.45 5.38 5.19
C ASP A 72 9.20 5.01 6.48
N GLU A 73 9.94 3.90 6.45
CA GLU A 73 10.72 3.38 7.57
C GLU A 73 9.90 3.02 8.84
N CYS A 74 8.62 2.68 8.69
CA CYS A 74 7.82 2.12 9.78
C CYS A 74 8.16 0.63 9.96
N TYR A 75 9.33 0.32 10.51
CA TYR A 75 9.88 -1.05 10.57
C TYR A 75 9.02 -2.05 11.36
N SER A 76 8.15 -1.59 12.25
CA SER A 76 7.26 -2.45 13.03
C SER A 76 5.87 -2.63 12.43
N LEU A 77 5.56 -1.96 11.31
CA LEU A 77 4.25 -2.03 10.67
C LEU A 77 4.05 -3.41 10.03
N GLU A 78 3.02 -4.14 10.47
CA GLU A 78 2.78 -5.51 10.02
C GLU A 78 1.59 -5.63 9.06
N TYR A 79 0.56 -4.79 9.22
CA TYR A 79 -0.67 -4.85 8.42
C TYR A 79 -1.15 -3.46 8.03
N VAL A 80 -1.58 -3.34 6.78
CA VAL A 80 -2.13 -2.08 6.23
C VAL A 80 -3.45 -2.35 5.53
N HIS A 81 -4.48 -1.60 5.90
CA HIS A 81 -5.73 -1.55 5.16
C HIS A 81 -5.89 -0.16 4.54
N ILE A 82 -5.85 -0.10 3.23
CA ILE A 82 -6.08 1.14 2.46
C ILE A 82 -7.58 1.21 2.15
N PRO A 83 -8.29 2.29 2.54
CA PRO A 83 -9.74 2.39 2.35
C PRO A 83 -10.15 2.62 0.90
N GLU A 84 -11.40 2.30 0.56
CA GLU A 84 -12.00 2.68 -0.71
C GLU A 84 -11.98 4.21 -0.89
N GLY A 85 -11.86 4.65 -2.14
CA GLY A 85 -11.71 6.06 -2.50
C GLY A 85 -10.27 6.52 -2.68
N VAL A 86 -9.27 5.76 -2.21
CA VAL A 86 -7.85 6.02 -2.51
C VAL A 86 -7.57 5.61 -3.95
N ALA A 87 -7.13 6.55 -4.78
CA ALA A 87 -6.84 6.32 -6.19
C ALA A 87 -5.36 5.98 -6.46
N ALA A 88 -4.45 6.40 -5.58
CA ALA A 88 -3.02 6.18 -5.75
C ALA A 88 -2.30 5.94 -4.43
N ILE A 89 -1.28 5.06 -4.46
CA ILE A 89 -0.32 4.89 -3.38
C ILE A 89 0.94 5.67 -3.77
N GLY A 90 1.26 6.70 -3.00
CA GLY A 90 2.30 7.67 -3.33
C GLY A 90 3.72 7.09 -3.28
N ARG A 91 4.65 7.88 -3.80
CA ARG A 91 6.07 7.52 -3.83
C ARG A 91 6.59 7.20 -2.42
N GLU A 92 7.27 6.06 -2.30
CA GLU A 92 7.90 5.62 -1.05
C GLU A 92 6.91 5.54 0.15
N ALA A 93 5.59 5.44 -0.10
CA ALA A 93 4.57 5.55 0.96
C ALA A 93 4.77 4.55 2.09
N PHE A 94 5.19 3.33 1.78
CA PHE A 94 5.47 2.23 2.72
C PHE A 94 6.89 1.69 2.56
N SER A 95 7.81 2.50 2.03
CA SER A 95 9.19 2.08 1.82
C SER A 95 9.82 1.66 3.16
N SER A 96 10.58 0.58 3.14
CA SER A 96 11.27 0.02 4.30
C SER A 96 10.36 -0.40 5.47
N CYS A 97 9.08 -0.68 5.24
CA CYS A 97 8.23 -1.34 6.22
C CYS A 97 8.60 -2.84 6.27
N SER A 98 9.75 -3.17 6.84
CA SER A 98 10.37 -4.50 6.73
C SER A 98 9.58 -5.63 7.38
N ARG A 99 8.65 -5.33 8.30
CA ARG A 99 7.76 -6.32 8.93
C ARG A 99 6.38 -6.38 8.31
N LEU A 100 6.13 -5.61 7.23
CA LEU A 100 4.82 -5.58 6.57
C LEU A 100 4.56 -6.93 5.90
N LYS A 101 3.53 -7.63 6.37
CA LYS A 101 3.14 -8.98 5.94
C LYS A 101 2.00 -8.97 4.94
N GLU A 102 1.04 -8.05 5.16
CA GLU A 102 -0.19 -8.00 4.39
C GLU A 102 -0.64 -6.56 4.14
N VAL A 103 -1.08 -6.31 2.91
CA VAL A 103 -1.66 -5.03 2.50
C VAL A 103 -2.97 -5.28 1.80
N PHE A 104 -4.05 -4.70 2.31
CA PHE A 104 -5.30 -4.65 1.58
C PHE A 104 -5.33 -3.39 0.71
N ILE A 105 -5.37 -3.58 -0.62
CA ILE A 105 -5.46 -2.49 -1.61
C ILE A 105 -6.85 -2.52 -2.23
N PRO A 106 -7.66 -1.46 -2.08
CA PRO A 106 -9.04 -1.43 -2.56
C PRO A 106 -9.15 -1.27 -4.08
N SER A 107 -10.34 -1.54 -4.60
CA SER A 107 -10.64 -1.49 -6.04
C SER A 107 -10.52 -0.09 -6.65
N SER A 108 -10.53 0.95 -5.84
CA SER A 108 -10.37 2.34 -6.26
C SER A 108 -8.95 2.68 -6.70
N VAL A 109 -7.92 1.94 -6.25
CA VAL A 109 -6.51 2.23 -6.56
C VAL A 109 -6.18 1.89 -8.02
N ARG A 110 -5.60 2.88 -8.71
CA ARG A 110 -5.22 2.80 -10.13
C ARG A 110 -3.72 2.90 -10.35
N SER A 111 -2.97 3.44 -9.38
CA SER A 111 -1.52 3.54 -9.47
C SER A 111 -0.83 3.25 -8.14
N ILE A 112 0.31 2.57 -8.25
CA ILE A 112 1.28 2.40 -7.18
C ILE A 112 2.55 3.09 -7.66
N GLU A 113 2.95 4.16 -6.97
CA GLU A 113 4.03 5.03 -7.41
C GLU A 113 5.42 4.46 -7.09
N ALA A 114 6.48 5.19 -7.50
CA ALA A 114 7.85 4.71 -7.36
C ALA A 114 8.22 4.35 -5.92
N ALA A 115 8.86 3.19 -5.73
CA ALA A 115 9.35 2.66 -4.46
C ALA A 115 8.29 2.53 -3.36
N ALA A 116 6.98 2.51 -3.70
CA ALA A 116 5.89 2.56 -2.72
C ALA A 116 5.98 1.48 -1.64
N PHE A 117 6.41 0.27 -1.99
CA PHE A 117 6.61 -0.87 -1.08
C PHE A 117 8.05 -1.41 -1.12
N ARG A 118 9.00 -0.56 -1.52
CA ARG A 118 10.39 -0.97 -1.57
C ARG A 118 10.86 -1.44 -0.19
N ARG A 119 11.61 -2.56 -0.12
CA ARG A 119 12.11 -3.16 1.13
C ARG A 119 11.04 -3.61 2.13
N CYS A 120 9.84 -3.92 1.67
CA CYS A 120 8.87 -4.65 2.48
C CYS A 120 9.26 -6.14 2.50
N SER A 121 10.36 -6.47 3.17
CA SER A 121 11.01 -7.78 3.06
C SER A 121 10.17 -8.95 3.57
N SER A 122 9.25 -8.71 4.53
CA SER A 122 8.33 -9.74 5.04
C SER A 122 7.01 -9.87 4.25
N LEU A 123 6.83 -9.12 3.16
CA LEU A 123 5.62 -9.19 2.34
C LEU A 123 5.65 -10.46 1.49
N THR A 124 4.85 -11.47 1.86
CA THR A 124 4.82 -12.77 1.19
C THR A 124 3.87 -12.80 0.00
N MET A 125 2.77 -12.05 0.10
CA MET A 125 1.78 -11.95 -0.97
C MET A 125 1.09 -10.59 -0.94
N ILE A 126 0.64 -10.15 -2.11
CA ILE A 126 -0.15 -8.93 -2.25
C ILE A 126 -1.22 -9.14 -3.31
N THR A 127 -2.46 -8.76 -2.98
CA THR A 127 -3.55 -8.77 -3.94
C THR A 127 -3.68 -7.38 -4.56
N LEU A 128 -3.39 -7.30 -5.85
CA LEU A 128 -3.53 -6.08 -6.63
C LEU A 128 -4.96 -5.95 -7.18
N PRO A 129 -5.59 -4.77 -7.13
CA PRO A 129 -6.95 -4.60 -7.63
C PRO A 129 -7.02 -4.66 -9.16
N ASP A 130 -8.12 -5.16 -9.70
CA ASP A 130 -8.32 -5.33 -11.15
C ASP A 130 -8.17 -4.02 -11.95
N ASN A 131 -8.46 -2.89 -11.32
CA ASN A 131 -8.39 -1.55 -11.92
C ASN A 131 -6.99 -0.91 -11.91
N LEU A 132 -5.98 -1.60 -11.36
CA LEU A 132 -4.62 -1.07 -11.32
C LEU A 132 -4.03 -0.99 -12.73
N ALA A 133 -3.61 0.19 -13.14
CA ALA A 133 -3.09 0.47 -14.48
C ALA A 133 -1.57 0.72 -14.51
N PHE A 134 -0.99 1.12 -13.38
CA PHE A 134 0.39 1.57 -13.29
C PHE A 134 1.09 1.06 -12.02
N ILE A 135 2.29 0.50 -12.20
CA ILE A 135 3.25 0.18 -11.14
C ILE A 135 4.53 0.95 -11.44
N GLY A 136 4.98 1.76 -10.51
CA GLY A 136 6.13 2.65 -10.63
C GLY A 136 7.49 1.95 -10.55
N GLU A 137 8.54 2.75 -10.75
CA GLU A 137 9.93 2.32 -10.63
C GLU A 137 10.20 1.77 -9.21
N ALA A 138 10.86 0.60 -9.12
CA ALA A 138 11.23 -0.05 -7.87
C ALA A 138 10.07 -0.22 -6.86
N ALA A 139 8.81 -0.23 -7.31
CA ALA A 139 7.64 -0.20 -6.43
C ALA A 139 7.61 -1.34 -5.40
N PHE A 140 8.10 -2.53 -5.77
CA PHE A 140 8.23 -3.71 -4.92
C PHE A 140 9.67 -4.24 -4.87
N ALA A 141 10.66 -3.40 -5.20
CA ALA A 141 12.05 -3.82 -5.16
C ALA A 141 12.45 -4.26 -3.74
N GLU A 142 13.28 -5.29 -3.65
CA GLU A 142 13.78 -5.82 -2.39
C GLU A 142 12.64 -6.37 -1.44
N CYS A 143 11.49 -6.78 -2.01
CA CYS A 143 10.48 -7.57 -1.29
C CYS A 143 10.92 -9.05 -1.32
N SER A 144 11.90 -9.40 -0.49
CA SER A 144 12.62 -10.69 -0.59
C SER A 144 11.73 -11.90 -0.38
N ASP A 145 10.68 -11.80 0.45
CA ASP A 145 9.78 -12.91 0.78
C ASP A 145 8.55 -12.98 -0.13
N LEU A 146 8.45 -12.10 -1.15
CA LEU A 146 7.31 -12.09 -2.07
C LEU A 146 7.36 -13.31 -3.00
N GLU A 147 6.50 -14.30 -2.75
CA GLU A 147 6.49 -15.58 -3.47
C GLU A 147 5.67 -15.55 -4.76
N GLU A 148 4.55 -14.84 -4.76
CA GLU A 148 3.65 -14.75 -5.89
C GLU A 148 3.05 -13.36 -6.04
N ILE A 149 2.92 -12.90 -7.29
CA ILE A 149 2.17 -11.69 -7.61
C ILE A 149 1.24 -11.95 -8.78
N LYS A 150 -0.04 -11.66 -8.58
CA LYS A 150 -1.05 -11.72 -9.65
C LYS A 150 -1.23 -10.33 -10.23
N LEU A 151 -0.65 -10.11 -11.42
CA LEU A 151 -0.76 -8.84 -12.14
C LEU A 151 -2.15 -8.72 -12.79
N PRO A 152 -2.88 -7.61 -12.57
CA PRO A 152 -4.23 -7.45 -13.10
C PRO A 152 -4.25 -7.19 -14.61
N THR A 153 -5.36 -7.54 -15.25
CA THR A 153 -5.50 -7.46 -16.72
C THR A 153 -5.48 -6.03 -17.26
N GLN A 154 -5.84 -5.05 -16.45
CA GLN A 154 -5.84 -3.62 -16.80
C GLN A 154 -4.46 -2.96 -16.68
N LEU A 155 -3.46 -3.69 -16.18
CA LEU A 155 -2.12 -3.16 -15.99
C LEU A 155 -1.45 -2.90 -17.34
N THR A 156 -1.07 -1.66 -17.57
CA THR A 156 -0.44 -1.23 -18.84
C THR A 156 1.03 -0.86 -18.69
N HIS A 157 1.49 -0.53 -17.48
CA HIS A 157 2.85 -0.06 -17.23
C HIS A 157 3.45 -0.69 -15.98
N ILE A 158 4.64 -1.23 -16.09
CA ILE A 158 5.49 -1.66 -14.98
C ILE A 158 6.82 -0.94 -15.14
N GLY A 159 7.20 -0.19 -14.10
CA GLY A 159 8.41 0.62 -14.07
C GLY A 159 9.71 -0.18 -14.03
N ALA A 160 10.83 0.51 -14.21
CA ALA A 160 12.15 -0.10 -14.09
C ALA A 160 12.34 -0.67 -12.67
N MET A 161 13.00 -1.83 -12.56
CA MET A 161 13.32 -2.49 -11.28
C MET A 161 12.10 -2.76 -10.37
N ALA A 162 10.86 -2.74 -10.90
CA ALA A 162 9.65 -2.77 -10.08
C ALA A 162 9.59 -3.97 -9.13
N PHE A 163 10.17 -5.10 -9.48
CA PHE A 163 10.27 -6.33 -8.70
C PHE A 163 11.72 -6.83 -8.60
N SER A 164 12.71 -5.93 -8.71
CA SER A 164 14.10 -6.35 -8.57
C SER A 164 14.37 -6.87 -7.16
N GLU A 165 15.24 -7.87 -7.05
CA GLU A 165 15.64 -8.48 -5.78
C GLU A 165 14.46 -9.09 -4.97
N CYS A 166 13.36 -9.48 -5.66
CA CYS A 166 12.32 -10.31 -5.08
C CYS A 166 12.77 -11.78 -5.12
N GLY A 167 13.66 -12.15 -4.20
CA GLY A 167 14.37 -13.44 -4.21
C GLY A 167 13.48 -14.67 -4.14
N ALA A 168 12.31 -14.58 -3.49
CA ALA A 168 11.34 -15.67 -3.38
C ALA A 168 10.32 -15.73 -4.54
N LEU A 169 10.35 -14.78 -5.49
CA LEU A 169 9.31 -14.66 -6.51
C LEU A 169 9.38 -15.78 -7.55
N LEU A 170 8.44 -16.73 -7.45
CA LEU A 170 8.36 -17.91 -8.32
C LEU A 170 7.63 -17.63 -9.64
N ARG A 171 6.64 -16.73 -9.63
CA ARG A 171 5.75 -16.51 -10.78
C ARG A 171 5.26 -15.07 -10.86
N ALA A 172 5.31 -14.53 -12.09
CA ALA A 172 4.68 -13.27 -12.45
C ALA A 172 4.06 -13.43 -13.85
N ASN A 173 2.74 -13.56 -13.94
CA ASN A 173 2.04 -13.67 -15.21
C ASN A 173 1.79 -12.29 -15.78
N LEU A 174 2.54 -11.89 -16.82
CA LEU A 174 2.37 -10.58 -17.45
C LEU A 174 1.03 -10.51 -18.19
N PRO A 175 0.22 -9.46 -17.98
CA PRO A 175 -1.06 -9.30 -18.65
C PRO A 175 -0.86 -8.99 -20.15
N TYR A 176 -1.78 -9.48 -20.97
CA TYR A 176 -1.70 -9.30 -22.42
C TYR A 176 -1.73 -7.82 -22.87
N GLY A 177 -2.37 -6.96 -22.08
CA GLY A 177 -2.48 -5.51 -22.33
C GLY A 177 -1.26 -4.68 -21.91
N LEU A 178 -0.19 -5.29 -21.41
CA LEU A 178 0.98 -4.58 -20.93
C LEU A 178 1.69 -3.87 -22.10
N LYS A 179 1.89 -2.55 -21.97
CA LYS A 179 2.51 -1.70 -22.99
C LYS A 179 3.97 -1.39 -22.66
N VAL A 180 4.29 -1.28 -21.38
CA VAL A 180 5.63 -0.90 -20.91
C VAL A 180 6.07 -1.87 -19.81
N LEU A 181 7.21 -2.49 -20.02
CA LEU A 181 7.94 -3.27 -19.02
C LEU A 181 9.31 -2.61 -18.85
N GLY A 182 9.55 -2.04 -17.69
CA GLY A 182 10.76 -1.30 -17.38
C GLY A 182 12.02 -2.15 -17.32
N ALA A 183 13.18 -1.52 -17.55
CA ALA A 183 14.47 -2.20 -17.48
C ALA A 183 14.71 -2.80 -16.09
N GLY A 184 15.27 -4.02 -16.04
CA GLY A 184 15.58 -4.70 -14.79
C GLY A 184 14.37 -5.04 -13.91
N CYS A 185 13.16 -5.08 -14.50
CA CYS A 185 11.91 -5.25 -13.74
C CYS A 185 11.94 -6.45 -12.80
N PHE A 186 12.55 -7.57 -13.19
CA PHE A 186 12.71 -8.80 -12.40
C PHE A 186 14.21 -9.16 -12.21
N MET A 187 15.06 -8.15 -12.14
CA MET A 187 16.49 -8.37 -11.91
C MET A 187 16.71 -9.01 -10.54
N GLU A 188 17.56 -10.03 -10.49
CA GLU A 188 17.91 -10.75 -9.25
C GLU A 188 16.71 -11.43 -8.53
N CYS A 189 15.66 -11.81 -9.27
CA CYS A 189 14.66 -12.78 -8.83
C CYS A 189 15.26 -14.18 -9.00
N SER A 190 15.73 -14.80 -7.90
CA SER A 190 16.61 -15.99 -7.97
C SER A 190 15.90 -17.33 -7.72
N SER A 191 14.57 -17.35 -7.60
CA SER A 191 13.77 -18.56 -7.33
C SER A 191 13.41 -19.35 -8.58
#